data_2961c7c750757a6febcc9e29cbf62f23
#
_entry.id   2961c7c750757a6febcc9e29cbf62f23
#
_cell.length_a   1.000
_cell.length_b   1.000
_cell.length_c   1.000
_cell.angle_alpha   90.00
_cell.angle_beta   90.00
_cell.angle_gamma   90.00
#
_symmetry.space_group_name_H-M   'P 1'
#
loop_
_entity.id
_entity.type
_entity.pdbx_description
1 polymer ?
#
loop_
_entity_poly.entity_id
_entity_poly.type
_entity_poly.pdbx_seq_one_letter_code
_entity_poly.pdbx_strand_id
1 'polypeptide(L)'
;MTAVDRELEASIRSLLASRAADTTICPSEAARAVAAASLDARAVASAGPDAPTADPATEPWRVLMEPARRAARRLVAAGEVEITQGGRVVDPSTAKGPIRVRRAR
;
A
#
# COMPACT_ATOMS: atom_id res chain seq x y z
N MET A 1 -14.70 6.02 -2.08
CA MET A 1 -13.53 5.14 -2.24
C MET A 1 -13.44 4.69 -3.68
N THR A 2 -12.28 4.79 -4.30
CA THR A 2 -12.08 4.44 -5.70
C THR A 2 -11.81 2.95 -5.89
N ALA A 3 -11.83 2.47 -7.15
CA ALA A 3 -11.44 1.10 -7.47
C ALA A 3 -10.01 0.81 -7.03
N VAL A 4 -9.10 1.77 -7.23
CA VAL A 4 -7.69 1.65 -6.82
C VAL A 4 -7.56 1.51 -5.31
N ASP A 5 -8.35 2.27 -4.54
CA ASP A 5 -8.36 2.15 -3.08
C ASP A 5 -8.75 0.74 -2.64
N ARG A 6 -9.77 0.15 -3.27
CA ARG A 6 -10.22 -1.21 -2.97
C ARG A 6 -9.17 -2.24 -3.37
N GLU A 7 -8.52 -2.03 -4.51
CA GLU A 7 -7.46 -2.92 -4.99
C GLU A 7 -6.27 -2.92 -4.04
N LEU A 8 -5.91 -1.77 -3.49
CA LEU A 8 -4.82 -1.67 -2.52
C LEU A 8 -5.16 -2.38 -1.21
N GLU A 9 -6.38 -2.22 -0.71
CA GLU A 9 -6.82 -2.97 0.47
C GLU A 9 -6.81 -4.47 0.21
N ALA A 10 -7.32 -4.91 -0.93
CA ALA A 10 -7.32 -6.32 -1.32
C ALA A 10 -5.89 -6.86 -1.48
N SER A 11 -4.99 -6.05 -2.04
CA SER A 11 -3.58 -6.42 -2.19
C SER A 11 -2.91 -6.63 -0.84
N ILE A 12 -3.13 -5.73 0.11
CA ILE A 12 -2.59 -5.88 1.47
C ILE A 12 -3.09 -7.18 2.11
N ARG A 13 -4.39 -7.43 2.04
CA ARG A 13 -4.99 -8.65 2.58
C ARG A 13 -4.42 -9.91 1.94
N SER A 14 -4.30 -9.89 0.62
CA SER A 14 -3.80 -11.02 -0.17
C SER A 14 -2.33 -11.33 0.16
N LEU A 15 -1.49 -10.31 0.23
CA LEU A 15 -0.08 -10.48 0.56
C LEU A 15 0.09 -11.06 1.97
N LEU A 16 -0.66 -10.53 2.93
CA LEU A 16 -0.62 -11.04 4.30
C LEU A 16 -1.14 -12.47 4.39
N ALA A 17 -2.19 -12.80 3.62
CA ALA A 17 -2.76 -14.15 3.62
C ALA A 17 -1.80 -15.18 3.01
N SER A 18 -0.93 -14.75 2.10
CA SER A 18 0.02 -15.65 1.43
C SER A 18 1.30 -15.89 2.24
N ARG A 19 1.45 -15.23 3.38
CA ARG A 19 2.67 -15.30 4.20
C ARG A 19 2.36 -15.83 5.59
N ALA A 20 3.42 -16.20 6.33
CA ALA A 20 3.29 -16.66 7.71
C ALA A 20 2.63 -15.57 8.58
N ALA A 21 1.92 -16.00 9.61
CA ALA A 21 1.10 -15.11 10.45
C ALA A 21 1.88 -13.93 11.06
N ASP A 22 3.16 -14.12 11.34
CA ASP A 22 4.01 -13.09 11.96
C ASP A 22 4.73 -12.21 10.96
N THR A 23 4.56 -12.47 9.65
CA THR A 23 5.26 -11.74 8.61
C THR A 23 4.62 -10.38 8.39
N THR A 24 5.46 -9.39 8.16
CA THR A 24 5.02 -8.05 7.79
C THR A 24 5.22 -7.81 6.30
N ILE A 25 4.49 -6.86 5.76
CA ILE A 25 4.73 -6.35 4.40
C ILE A 25 4.99 -4.84 4.48
N CYS A 26 5.68 -4.34 3.45
CA CYS A 26 5.83 -2.90 3.25
C CYS A 26 4.66 -2.40 2.39
N PRO A 27 4.12 -1.20 2.63
CA PRO A 27 3.09 -0.63 1.73
C PRO A 27 3.52 -0.61 0.26
N SER A 28 4.82 -0.47 -0.03
CA SER A 28 5.33 -0.52 -1.40
C SER A 28 5.09 -1.87 -2.07
N GLU A 29 5.06 -2.97 -1.34
CA GLU A 29 4.76 -4.28 -1.91
C GLU A 29 3.32 -4.32 -2.45
N ALA A 30 2.38 -3.78 -1.69
CA ALA A 30 0.99 -3.67 -2.15
C ALA A 30 0.86 -2.75 -3.35
N ALA A 31 1.53 -1.59 -3.30
CA ALA A 31 1.52 -0.63 -4.40
C ALA A 31 2.08 -1.24 -5.69
N ARG A 32 3.20 -1.96 -5.59
CA ARG A 32 3.81 -2.63 -6.75
C ARG A 32 2.91 -3.72 -7.32
N ALA A 33 2.28 -4.52 -6.47
CA ALA A 33 1.38 -5.57 -6.91
C ALA A 33 0.18 -5.01 -7.66
N VAL A 34 -0.42 -3.94 -7.16
CA VAL A 34 -1.56 -3.28 -7.80
C VAL A 34 -1.13 -2.65 -9.13
N ALA A 35 0.00 -1.95 -9.15
CA ALA A 35 0.51 -1.33 -10.38
C ALA A 35 0.81 -2.36 -11.47
N ALA A 36 1.25 -3.55 -11.08
CA ALA A 36 1.54 -4.63 -12.03
C ALA A 36 0.29 -5.31 -12.58
N ALA A 37 -0.78 -5.39 -11.78
CA ALA A 37 -1.97 -6.17 -12.10
C ALA A 37 -3.17 -5.36 -12.55
N SER A 38 -3.19 -4.04 -12.27
CA SER A 38 -4.37 -3.20 -12.48
C SER A 38 -4.15 -2.14 -13.56
N LEU A 39 -4.99 -2.16 -14.58
CA LEU A 39 -5.02 -1.10 -15.60
C LEU A 39 -5.50 0.21 -15.00
N ASP A 40 -6.44 0.16 -14.06
CA ASP A 40 -6.95 1.36 -13.39
C ASP A 40 -5.86 2.05 -12.57
N ALA A 41 -5.05 1.28 -11.86
CA ALA A 41 -3.95 1.82 -11.10
C ALA A 41 -2.88 2.47 -12.01
N ARG A 42 -2.60 1.85 -13.16
CA ARG A 42 -1.68 2.40 -14.15
C ARG A 42 -2.23 3.70 -14.74
N ALA A 43 -3.53 3.75 -15.00
CA ALA A 43 -4.19 4.95 -15.52
C ALA A 43 -4.09 6.09 -14.50
N VAL A 44 -4.31 5.84 -13.22
CA VAL A 44 -4.16 6.83 -12.16
C VAL A 44 -2.72 7.33 -12.11
N ALA A 45 -1.75 6.43 -12.18
CA ALA A 45 -0.33 6.79 -12.15
C ALA A 45 0.09 7.62 -13.35
N SER A 46 -0.57 7.44 -14.51
CA SER A 46 -0.26 8.11 -15.77
C SER A 46 -1.05 9.40 -16.00
N ALA A 47 -2.11 9.63 -15.22
CA ALA A 47 -3.07 10.69 -15.51
C ALA A 47 -2.72 12.05 -14.91
N GLY A 48 -1.61 12.19 -14.22
CA GLY A 48 -1.18 13.47 -13.65
C GLY A 48 -0.74 14.44 -14.74
N PRO A 49 -0.94 15.75 -14.54
CA PRO A 49 -0.49 16.77 -15.52
C PRO A 49 1.03 16.76 -15.73
N ASP A 50 1.76 16.26 -14.76
CA ASP A 50 3.20 16.09 -14.81
C ASP A 50 3.58 14.63 -15.03
N ALA A 51 2.65 13.81 -15.55
CA ALA A 51 2.93 12.40 -15.79
C ALA A 51 4.14 12.29 -16.73
N PRO A 52 5.28 11.81 -16.23
CA PRO A 52 6.46 11.73 -17.04
C PRO A 52 6.26 10.68 -18.12
N THR A 53 6.36 11.14 -19.36
CA THR A 53 6.43 10.22 -20.45
C THR A 53 7.78 9.52 -20.37
N ALA A 54 7.78 8.27 -19.95
CA ALA A 54 8.93 7.38 -20.06
C ALA A 54 10.18 7.76 -19.25
N ASP A 55 10.05 8.37 -18.08
CA ASP A 55 11.18 8.46 -17.16
C ASP A 55 11.30 7.14 -16.41
N PRO A 56 12.36 6.34 -16.63
CA PRO A 56 12.51 5.05 -15.94
C PRO A 56 12.69 5.20 -14.42
N ALA A 57 12.98 6.39 -13.92
CA ALA A 57 13.07 6.64 -12.49
C ALA A 57 11.69 6.79 -11.85
N THR A 58 10.64 7.01 -12.64
CA THR A 58 9.28 7.18 -12.14
C THR A 58 8.48 5.91 -12.37
N GLU A 59 8.62 4.96 -11.46
CA GLU A 59 7.84 3.74 -11.50
C GLU A 59 6.38 4.02 -11.10
N PRO A 60 5.39 3.41 -11.79
CA PRO A 60 3.97 3.65 -11.50
C PRO A 60 3.56 3.42 -10.06
N TRP A 61 4.18 2.47 -9.38
CA TRP A 61 3.85 2.14 -8.00
C TRP A 61 4.17 3.29 -7.03
N ARG A 62 5.09 4.18 -7.36
CA ARG A 62 5.47 5.29 -6.46
C ARG A 62 4.32 6.26 -6.24
N VAL A 63 3.50 6.49 -7.27
CA VAL A 63 2.31 7.33 -7.17
C VAL A 63 1.26 6.69 -6.26
N LEU A 64 1.31 5.38 -6.13
CA LEU A 64 0.37 4.62 -5.30
C LEU A 64 0.78 4.50 -3.83
N MET A 65 1.95 5.02 -3.45
CA MET A 65 2.43 4.91 -2.06
C MET A 65 1.50 5.57 -1.05
N GLU A 66 1.09 6.81 -1.30
CA GLU A 66 0.17 7.49 -0.38
C GLU A 66 -1.21 6.82 -0.36
N PRO A 67 -1.82 6.46 -1.50
CA PRO A 67 -3.03 5.64 -1.49
C PRO A 67 -2.86 4.31 -0.74
N ALA A 68 -1.70 3.65 -0.86
CA ALA A 68 -1.42 2.40 -0.14
C ALA A 68 -1.38 2.62 1.38
N ARG A 69 -0.77 3.70 1.83
CA ARG A 69 -0.74 4.06 3.25
C ARG A 69 -2.14 4.38 3.78
N ARG A 70 -2.97 5.05 3.00
CA ARG A 70 -4.36 5.31 3.36
C ARG A 70 -5.16 4.01 3.46
N ALA A 71 -4.93 3.07 2.54
CA ALA A 71 -5.56 1.76 2.60
C ALA A 71 -5.16 1.03 3.89
N ALA A 72 -3.89 1.05 4.24
CA ALA A 72 -3.41 0.46 5.49
C ALA A 72 -4.09 1.10 6.71
N ARG A 73 -4.23 2.42 6.73
CA ARG A 73 -4.92 3.11 7.83
C ARG A 73 -6.38 2.70 7.96
N ARG A 74 -7.08 2.51 6.83
CA ARG A 74 -8.47 2.02 6.85
C ARG A 74 -8.55 0.62 7.43
N LEU A 75 -7.62 -0.25 7.08
CA LEU A 75 -7.57 -1.62 7.60
C LEU A 75 -7.23 -1.66 9.09
N VAL A 76 -6.39 -0.73 9.57
CA VAL A 76 -6.14 -0.56 11.01
C VAL A 76 -7.42 -0.16 11.72
N ALA A 77 -8.15 0.80 11.17
CA ALA A 77 -9.41 1.25 11.75
C ALA A 77 -10.46 0.14 11.80
N ALA A 78 -10.40 -0.78 10.83
CA ALA A 78 -11.29 -1.95 10.79
C ALA A 78 -10.83 -3.10 11.70
N GLY A 79 -9.66 -2.96 12.34
CA GLY A 79 -9.12 -4.00 13.21
C GLY A 79 -8.48 -5.18 12.47
N GLU A 80 -8.23 -5.06 11.18
CA GLU A 80 -7.69 -6.16 10.36
C GLU A 80 -6.18 -6.23 10.37
N VAL A 81 -5.49 -5.10 10.52
CA VAL A 81 -4.03 -5.02 10.49
C VAL A 81 -3.50 -4.10 11.57
N GLU A 82 -2.20 -4.22 11.82
CA GLU A 82 -1.44 -3.33 12.68
C GLU A 82 -0.28 -2.73 11.88
N ILE A 83 0.08 -1.49 12.21
CA ILE A 83 1.24 -0.84 11.62
C ILE A 83 2.39 -0.89 12.61
N THR A 84 3.58 -1.26 12.13
CA THR A 84 4.77 -1.37 12.97
C THR A 84 5.92 -0.53 12.42
N GLN A 85 6.77 -0.07 13.32
CA GLN A 85 8.06 0.54 13.00
C GLN A 85 9.10 -0.03 13.97
N GLY A 86 10.17 -0.57 13.42
CA GLY A 86 11.20 -1.17 14.25
C GLY A 86 10.67 -2.29 15.16
N GLY A 87 9.66 -3.04 14.70
CA GLY A 87 9.04 -4.12 15.45
C GLY A 87 7.98 -3.70 16.46
N ARG A 88 7.70 -2.41 16.59
CA ARG A 88 6.70 -1.89 17.53
C ARG A 88 5.46 -1.41 16.81
N VAL A 89 4.29 -1.68 17.38
CA VAL A 89 3.03 -1.14 16.88
C VAL A 89 3.02 0.38 17.07
N VAL A 90 2.72 1.10 16.02
CA VAL A 90 2.67 2.56 16.03
C VAL A 90 1.34 3.05 15.44
N ASP A 91 0.99 4.31 15.74
CA ASP A 91 -0.18 4.95 15.16
C ASP A 91 0.16 5.36 13.71
N PRO A 92 -0.55 4.83 12.70
CA PRO A 92 -0.24 5.15 11.31
C PRO A 92 -0.50 6.61 10.94
N SER A 93 -1.32 7.33 11.71
CA SER A 93 -1.60 8.74 11.44
C SER A 93 -0.49 9.66 11.91
N THR A 94 0.37 9.21 12.82
CA THR A 94 1.47 9.99 13.37
C THR A 94 2.84 9.44 13.01
N ALA A 95 2.92 8.20 12.57
CA ALA A 95 4.19 7.55 12.23
C ALA A 95 4.84 8.22 11.02
N LYS A 96 6.12 8.49 11.14
CA LYS A 96 6.94 9.06 10.05
C LYS A 96 7.97 8.05 9.60
N GLY A 97 8.29 8.08 8.31
CA GLY A 97 9.27 7.19 7.73
C GLY A 97 8.70 5.81 7.36
N PRO A 98 9.58 4.84 7.10
CA PRO A 98 9.14 3.51 6.66
C PRO A 98 8.31 2.81 7.72
N ILE A 99 7.20 2.22 7.27
CA ILE A 99 6.30 1.44 8.13
C ILE A 99 6.14 0.04 7.55
N ARG A 100 5.72 -0.89 8.41
CA ARG A 100 5.40 -2.26 8.02
C ARG A 100 3.96 -2.55 8.43
N VAL A 101 3.31 -3.43 7.68
CA VAL A 101 1.92 -3.84 7.92
C VAL A 101 1.92 -5.31 8.27
N ARG A 102 1.20 -5.69 9.32
CA ARG A 102 1.01 -7.09 9.68
C ARG A 102 -0.44 -7.34 10.07
N ARG A 103 -0.84 -8.61 10.08
CA ARG A 103 -2.19 -8.96 10.57
C ARG A 103 -2.34 -8.59 12.03
N ALA A 104 -3.51 -8.06 12.37
CA ALA A 104 -3.86 -7.81 13.77
C ALA A 104 -3.97 -9.15 14.52
N ARG A 105 -3.56 -9.15 15.76
CA ARG A 105 -3.60 -10.32 16.63
C ARG A 105 -4.84 -10.33 17.49
#